data_acb36173b89e22298ad67b913a3220cc
#
_entry.id   acb36173b89e22298ad67b913a3220cc
#
_cell.length_a   1.000
_cell.length_b   1.000
_cell.length_c   1.000
_cell.angle_alpha   90.00
_cell.angle_beta   90.00
_cell.angle_gamma   90.00
#
_symmetry.space_group_name_H-M   'P 1'
#
loop_
_entity.id
_entity.type
_entity.pdbx_description
1 polymer ?
#
loop_
_entity_poly.entity_id
_entity_poly.type
_entity_poly.pdbx_seq_one_letter_code
_entity_poly.pdbx_strand_id
1 'polypeptide(L)' 'MNKDQIKGRIDQAAGKIKEETGDLLDNKRMENEGRVEKNVGAGRAKVGDAKEKLKDAIDKI' A
#
# COMPACT_ATOMS: atom_id res chain seq x y z
N MET A 1 -1.35 -6.37 15.15
CA MET A 1 -1.23 -5.68 13.87
C MET A 1 -0.57 -6.59 12.86
N ASN A 2 -1.11 -6.68 11.67
CA ASN A 2 -0.62 -7.56 10.61
C ASN A 2 0.55 -6.91 9.88
N LYS A 3 1.62 -7.67 9.61
CA LYS A 3 2.79 -7.17 8.87
C LYS A 3 2.42 -6.66 7.48
N ASP A 4 1.45 -7.32 6.82
CA ASP A 4 1.00 -6.91 5.49
C ASP A 4 0.32 -5.54 5.50
N GLN A 5 -0.45 -5.23 6.55
CA GLN A 5 -1.06 -3.93 6.73
C GLN A 5 -0.01 -2.82 6.84
N ILE A 6 1.00 -3.06 7.67
CA ILE A 6 2.08 -2.10 7.90
C ILE A 6 2.88 -1.88 6.63
N LYS A 7 3.31 -2.96 5.97
CA LYS A 7 4.06 -2.88 4.72
C LYS A 7 3.27 -2.22 3.61
N GLY A 8 1.97 -2.58 3.50
CA GLY A 8 1.09 -1.98 2.51
C GLY A 8 0.94 -0.47 2.68
N ARG A 9 0.78 -0.02 3.91
CA ARG A 9 0.67 1.43 4.20
C ARG A 9 1.98 2.16 3.96
N ILE A 10 3.11 1.56 4.30
CA ILE A 10 4.44 2.12 4.01
C ILE A 10 4.65 2.23 2.50
N ASP A 11 4.34 1.17 1.76
CA ASP A 11 4.49 1.14 0.30
C ASP A 11 3.56 2.16 -0.35
N GLN A 12 2.34 2.30 0.15
CA GLN A 12 1.38 3.28 -0.34
C GLN A 12 1.90 4.71 -0.14
N ALA A 13 2.42 5.02 1.04
CA ALA A 13 2.99 6.33 1.35
C ALA A 13 4.24 6.61 0.51
N ALA A 14 5.14 5.64 0.41
CA ALA A 14 6.36 5.76 -0.39
C ALA A 14 6.03 5.97 -1.87
N GLY A 15 5.05 5.21 -2.38
CA GLY A 15 4.60 5.34 -3.76
C GLY A 15 4.00 6.70 -4.06
N LYS A 16 3.20 7.23 -3.13
CA LYS A 16 2.61 8.57 -3.27
C LYS A 16 3.68 9.65 -3.32
N ILE A 17 4.67 9.58 -2.44
CA ILE A 17 5.80 10.52 -2.43
C ILE A 17 6.55 10.45 -3.76
N LYS A 18 6.81 9.25 -4.26
CA LYS A 18 7.49 9.02 -5.52
C LYS A 18 6.70 9.57 -6.71
N GLU A 19 5.38 9.35 -6.71
CA GLU A 19 4.48 9.88 -7.74
C GLU A 19 4.52 11.41 -7.77
N GLU A 20 4.38 12.05 -6.60
CA GLU A 20 4.40 13.51 -6.48
C GLU A 20 5.78 14.09 -6.87
N THR A 21 6.86 13.45 -6.44
CA THR A 21 8.21 13.87 -6.78
C THR A 21 8.46 13.76 -8.29
N GLY A 22 7.99 12.66 -8.88
CA GLY A 22 8.09 12.48 -10.32
C GLY A 22 7.33 13.54 -11.09
N ASP A 23 6.14 13.91 -10.63
CA ASP A 23 5.33 14.96 -11.23
C ASP A 23 6.04 16.32 -11.15
N LEU A 24 6.58 16.67 -9.98
CA LEU A 24 7.32 17.91 -9.78
C LEU A 24 8.57 18.02 -10.65
N LEU A 25 9.27 16.91 -10.86
CA LEU A 25 10.48 16.85 -11.68
C LEU A 25 10.20 16.61 -13.17
N ASP A 26 8.93 16.49 -13.53
CA ASP A 26 8.50 16.12 -14.88
C ASP A 26 9.13 14.80 -15.34
N ASN A 27 9.26 13.87 -14.40
CA ASN A 27 9.80 12.54 -14.64
C ASN A 27 8.66 11.52 -14.67
N LYS A 28 8.15 11.25 -15.85
CA LYS A 28 7.01 10.36 -16.07
C LYS A 28 7.25 8.95 -15.58
N ARG A 29 8.45 8.44 -15.73
CA ARG A 29 8.82 7.10 -15.28
C ARG A 29 8.70 6.98 -13.76
N MET A 30 9.25 7.95 -13.05
CA MET A 30 9.21 7.98 -11.59
C MET A 30 7.78 8.14 -11.08
N GLU A 31 7.00 9.00 -11.73
CA GLU A 31 5.58 9.20 -11.43
C GLU A 31 4.80 7.89 -11.58
N ASN A 32 5.00 7.19 -12.67
CA ASN A 32 4.33 5.91 -12.95
C ASN A 32 4.76 4.82 -11.97
N GLU A 33 6.05 4.75 -11.66
CA GLU A 33 6.58 3.81 -10.67
C GLU A 33 5.95 4.05 -9.29
N GLY A 34 5.85 5.30 -8.89
CA GLY A 34 5.21 5.68 -7.63
C GLY A 34 3.73 5.33 -7.59
N ARG A 35 3.04 5.55 -8.70
CA ARG A 35 1.62 5.21 -8.81
C ARG A 35 1.40 3.70 -8.66
N VAL A 36 2.21 2.89 -9.32
CA VAL A 36 2.16 1.43 -9.21
C VAL A 36 2.43 0.99 -7.78
N GLU A 37 3.48 1.51 -7.17
CA GLU A 37 3.87 1.19 -5.80
C GLU A 37 2.76 1.56 -4.81
N LYS A 38 2.15 2.72 -4.97
CA LYS A 38 1.00 3.17 -4.17
C LYS A 38 -0.16 2.20 -4.28
N ASN A 39 -0.51 1.78 -5.49
CA ASN A 39 -1.63 0.88 -5.73
C ASN A 39 -1.37 -0.52 -5.21
N VAL A 40 -0.14 -1.02 -5.36
CA VAL A 40 0.27 -2.32 -4.81
C VAL A 40 0.21 -2.28 -3.28
N GLY A 41 0.71 -1.20 -2.67
CA GLY A 41 0.64 -1.02 -1.23
C GLY A 41 -0.78 -0.97 -0.70
N ALA A 42 -1.67 -0.24 -1.39
CA ALA A 42 -3.08 -0.16 -1.02
C ALA A 42 -3.76 -1.54 -1.11
N GLY A 43 -3.49 -2.30 -2.17
CA GLY A 43 -4.01 -3.65 -2.32
C GLY A 43 -3.50 -4.59 -1.22
N ARG A 44 -2.22 -4.48 -0.89
CA ARG A 44 -1.59 -5.27 0.17
C ARG A 44 -2.19 -4.97 1.54
N ALA A 45 -2.44 -3.69 1.83
CA ALA A 45 -3.09 -3.28 3.06
C ALA A 45 -4.50 -3.85 3.17
N LYS A 46 -5.27 -3.85 2.08
CA LYS A 46 -6.61 -4.45 2.04
C LYS A 46 -6.59 -5.94 2.30
N VAL A 47 -5.62 -6.67 1.75
CA VAL A 47 -5.45 -8.10 1.99
C VAL A 47 -5.15 -8.35 3.46
N GLY A 48 -4.27 -7.55 4.06
CA GLY A 48 -3.96 -7.64 5.48
C GLY A 48 -5.18 -7.40 6.36
N ASP A 49 -5.99 -6.37 6.03
CA ASP A 49 -7.23 -6.07 6.74
C ASP A 49 -8.24 -7.23 6.65
N ALA A 50 -8.36 -7.84 5.48
CA ALA A 50 -9.26 -8.99 5.29
C ALA A 50 -8.81 -10.20 6.11
N LYS A 51 -7.50 -10.48 6.14
CA LYS A 51 -6.94 -11.57 6.95
C LYS A 51 -7.23 -11.36 8.44
N GLU A 52 -7.08 -10.14 8.92
CA GLU A 52 -7.34 -9.81 10.31
C GLU A 52 -8.81 -10.01 10.67
N LYS A 53 -9.72 -9.57 9.81
CA LYS A 53 -11.17 -9.77 10.01
C LYS A 53 -11.54 -11.26 10.06
N LEU A 54 -10.94 -12.05 9.17
CA LEU A 54 -11.16 -13.49 9.15
C LEU A 54 -10.66 -14.16 10.43
N LYS A 55 -9.50 -13.77 10.90
CA LYS A 55 -8.91 -14.27 12.13
C LYS A 55 -9.82 -13.94 13.34
N ASP A 56 -10.30 -12.70 13.41
CA ASP A 56 -11.22 -12.28 14.47
C ASP A 56 -12.52 -13.09 14.47
N ALA A 57 -13.06 -13.36 13.29
CA ALA A 57 -14.26 -14.17 13.14
C ALA A 57 -14.03 -15.62 13.62
N ILE A 58 -12.88 -16.20 13.29
CA ILE A 58 -12.51 -17.54 13.73
C ILE A 58 -12.29 -17.59 15.24
N ASP A 59 -11.62 -16.61 15.80
CA ASP A 59 -11.32 -16.54 17.24
C ASP A 59 -12.59 -16.39 18.10
N LYS A 60 -13.67 -15.87 17.52
CA LYS A 60 -14.95 -15.71 18.20
C LYS A 60 -15.83 -16.96 18.18
N ILE A 61 -15.48 -17.94 17.37
CA ILE A 61 -16.19 -19.22 17.29
C ILE A 61 -15.59 -20.20 18.28
#